data_fbe1ad30f5278fbb345bfa0dd5c71909
#
_entry.id   fbe1ad30f5278fbb345bfa0dd5c71909
#
_cell.length_a   1.000
_cell.length_b   1.000
_cell.length_c   1.000
_cell.angle_alpha   90.00
_cell.angle_beta   90.00
_cell.angle_gamma   90.00
#
_symmetry.space_group_name_H-M   'P 1'
#
loop_
_entity.id
_entity.type
_entity.pdbx_description
1 polymer ?
#
loop_
_entity_poly.entity_id
_entity_poly.type
_entity_poly.pdbx_seq_one_letter_code
_entity_poly.pdbx_strand_id
1 'polypeptide(L)'
;MDTAQGSGMQVLSRWHDIVRSGDPSGLAEILAEDCVFWSPVVHRPQAGRDLTQLYLTGAMSVFNDSFRYVKEVVAAPHAVLEFVCDIDGITINGVDIITVNPEGLIIEFKVMVRPLKGVNLLHAKMAAMLETLSA
;
A
#
# COMPACT_ATOMS: atom_id res chain seq x y z
N MET A 1 -20.58 -3.48 -16.57
CA MET A 1 -19.29 -4.17 -16.41
C MET A 1 -18.39 -3.37 -15.52
N ASP A 2 -17.74 -4.02 -14.61
CA ASP A 2 -16.74 -3.38 -13.76
C ASP A 2 -15.48 -3.12 -14.60
N THR A 3 -15.16 -1.84 -14.82
CA THR A 3 -14.01 -1.47 -15.64
C THR A 3 -12.69 -1.93 -15.02
N ALA A 4 -12.62 -2.01 -13.69
CA ALA A 4 -11.43 -2.53 -13.01
C ALA A 4 -11.19 -3.98 -13.39
N GLN A 5 -12.25 -4.79 -13.41
CA GLN A 5 -12.17 -6.20 -13.77
C GLN A 5 -11.80 -6.38 -15.22
N GLY A 6 -12.41 -5.58 -16.12
CA GLY A 6 -12.23 -5.73 -17.56
C GLY A 6 -10.92 -5.22 -18.09
N SER A 7 -10.10 -4.57 -17.26
CA SER A 7 -8.89 -3.86 -17.70
C SER A 7 -7.62 -4.32 -17.00
N GLY A 8 -7.60 -5.56 -16.48
CA GLY A 8 -6.43 -6.06 -15.76
C GLY A 8 -6.32 -5.54 -14.33
N MET A 9 -7.37 -4.92 -13.82
CA MET A 9 -7.38 -4.37 -12.46
C MET A 9 -8.01 -5.34 -11.44
N GLN A 10 -8.17 -6.59 -11.79
CA GLN A 10 -8.69 -7.63 -10.89
C GLN A 10 -7.86 -7.75 -9.62
N VAL A 11 -6.59 -7.42 -9.70
CA VAL A 11 -5.69 -7.42 -8.55
C VAL A 11 -6.17 -6.52 -7.42
N LEU A 12 -6.96 -5.49 -7.71
CA LEU A 12 -7.50 -4.61 -6.68
C LEU A 12 -8.43 -5.35 -5.72
N SER A 13 -9.22 -6.29 -6.23
CA SER A 13 -10.07 -7.11 -5.38
C SER A 13 -9.25 -7.94 -4.40
N ARG A 14 -8.15 -8.52 -4.88
CA ARG A 14 -7.23 -9.29 -4.04
C ARG A 14 -6.51 -8.39 -3.04
N TRP A 15 -6.11 -7.19 -3.46
CA TRP A 15 -5.51 -6.21 -2.56
C TRP A 15 -6.46 -5.84 -1.43
N HIS A 16 -7.74 -5.57 -1.73
CA HIS A 16 -8.74 -5.27 -0.72
C HIS A 16 -8.92 -6.43 0.26
N ASP A 17 -8.92 -7.67 -0.23
CA ASP A 17 -9.03 -8.85 0.62
C ASP A 17 -7.83 -8.95 1.57
N ILE A 18 -6.64 -8.70 1.08
CA ILE A 18 -5.42 -8.72 1.89
C ILE A 18 -5.51 -7.67 3.00
N VAL A 19 -5.92 -6.45 2.65
CA VAL A 19 -6.04 -5.36 3.63
C VAL A 19 -7.07 -5.71 4.70
N ARG A 20 -8.22 -6.23 4.29
CA ARG A 20 -9.29 -6.60 5.23
C ARG A 20 -8.87 -7.73 6.16
N SER A 21 -8.15 -8.71 5.65
CA SER A 21 -7.75 -9.87 6.45
C SER A 21 -6.58 -9.55 7.39
N GLY A 22 -5.76 -8.56 7.05
CA GLY A 22 -4.54 -8.27 7.77
C GLY A 22 -3.44 -9.33 7.57
N ASP A 23 -3.64 -10.25 6.61
CA ASP A 23 -2.70 -11.33 6.35
C ASP A 23 -1.88 -11.02 5.09
N PRO A 24 -0.55 -10.77 5.24
CA PRO A 24 0.28 -10.39 4.10
C PRO A 24 0.70 -11.55 3.21
N SER A 25 0.30 -12.78 3.51
CA SER A 25 0.80 -13.96 2.79
C SER A 25 0.48 -13.95 1.30
N GLY A 26 -0.56 -13.24 0.88
CA GLY A 26 -0.95 -13.16 -0.53
C GLY A 26 -0.23 -12.10 -1.34
N LEU A 27 0.59 -11.26 -0.71
CA LEU A 27 1.23 -10.12 -1.40
C LEU A 27 2.13 -10.56 -2.55
N ALA A 28 2.91 -11.62 -2.37
CA ALA A 28 3.84 -12.08 -3.40
C ALA A 28 3.13 -12.45 -4.71
N GLU A 29 1.87 -12.85 -4.63
CA GLU A 29 1.10 -13.27 -5.80
C GLU A 29 0.58 -12.11 -6.63
N ILE A 30 0.46 -10.92 -6.03
CA ILE A 30 -0.11 -9.75 -6.73
C ILE A 30 0.94 -8.73 -7.13
N LEU A 31 2.18 -8.87 -6.64
CA LEU A 31 3.29 -7.96 -6.94
C LEU A 31 4.14 -8.52 -8.07
N ALA A 32 4.47 -7.66 -9.04
CA ALA A 32 5.43 -8.03 -10.08
C ALA A 32 6.83 -8.14 -9.49
N GLU A 33 7.68 -8.96 -10.09
CA GLU A 33 9.06 -9.16 -9.62
C GLU A 33 9.84 -7.84 -9.60
N ASP A 34 9.57 -6.97 -10.57
CA ASP A 34 10.24 -5.67 -10.72
C ASP A 34 9.44 -4.51 -10.15
N CYS A 35 8.46 -4.77 -9.28
CA CYS A 35 7.67 -3.69 -8.71
C CYS A 35 8.52 -2.75 -7.85
N VAL A 36 8.03 -1.52 -7.71
CA VAL A 36 8.69 -0.47 -6.93
C VAL A 36 7.72 0.09 -5.91
N PHE A 37 8.18 0.25 -4.68
CA PHE A 37 7.42 0.89 -3.62
C PHE A 37 7.97 2.30 -3.37
N TRP A 38 7.07 3.29 -3.34
CA TRP A 38 7.40 4.68 -3.04
C TRP A 38 6.82 5.04 -1.68
N SER A 39 7.68 5.15 -0.70
CA SER A 39 7.31 5.48 0.68
C SER A 39 6.90 6.95 0.80
N PRO A 40 5.96 7.29 1.69
CA PRO A 40 5.64 8.69 1.98
C PRO A 40 6.74 9.41 2.75
N VAL A 41 7.73 8.68 3.26
CA VAL A 41 8.76 9.21 4.16
C VAL A 41 10.12 9.22 3.48
N VAL A 42 10.47 8.17 2.75
CA VAL A 42 11.79 8.00 2.13
C VAL A 42 11.68 8.33 0.65
N HIS A 43 12.47 9.30 0.19
CA HIS A 43 12.40 9.74 -1.22
C HIS A 43 12.90 8.66 -2.19
N ARG A 44 13.92 7.87 -1.79
CA ARG A 44 14.49 6.83 -2.65
C ARG A 44 13.46 5.71 -2.89
N PRO A 45 13.27 5.29 -4.15
CA PRO A 45 12.37 4.16 -4.42
C PRO A 45 12.91 2.86 -3.81
N GLN A 46 11.99 2.03 -3.33
CA GLN A 46 12.32 0.71 -2.82
C GLN A 46 12.03 -0.29 -3.94
N ALA A 47 13.08 -0.72 -4.62
CA ALA A 47 12.94 -1.51 -5.84
C ALA A 47 12.91 -3.01 -5.56
N GLY A 48 12.02 -3.72 -6.24
CA GLY A 48 11.91 -5.17 -6.20
C GLY A 48 10.75 -5.66 -5.35
N ARG A 49 10.26 -6.85 -5.70
CA ARG A 49 9.11 -7.45 -5.02
C ARG A 49 9.38 -7.74 -3.55
N ASP A 50 10.55 -8.26 -3.22
CA ASP A 50 10.87 -8.62 -1.83
C ASP A 50 10.85 -7.40 -0.92
N LEU A 51 11.44 -6.30 -1.38
CA LEU A 51 11.50 -5.06 -0.61
C LEU A 51 10.11 -4.42 -0.53
N THR A 52 9.36 -4.42 -1.63
CA THR A 52 7.99 -3.91 -1.65
C THR A 52 7.11 -4.71 -0.68
N GLN A 53 7.23 -6.03 -0.70
CA GLN A 53 6.48 -6.89 0.20
C GLN A 53 6.82 -6.60 1.66
N LEU A 54 8.08 -6.37 1.97
CA LEU A 54 8.52 -6.03 3.32
C LEU A 54 7.86 -4.74 3.81
N TYR A 55 7.88 -3.69 2.98
CA TYR A 55 7.28 -2.40 3.36
C TYR A 55 5.76 -2.49 3.52
N LEU A 56 5.08 -3.21 2.62
CA LEU A 56 3.63 -3.37 2.73
C LEU A 56 3.25 -4.21 3.95
N THR A 57 4.02 -5.25 4.25
CA THR A 57 3.81 -6.05 5.45
C THR A 57 3.98 -5.20 6.70
N GLY A 58 5.01 -4.36 6.73
CA GLY A 58 5.23 -3.43 7.83
C GLY A 58 4.08 -2.45 7.99
N ALA A 59 3.60 -1.90 6.88
CA ALA A 59 2.47 -0.96 6.91
C ALA A 59 1.21 -1.63 7.46
N MET A 60 0.94 -2.86 7.07
CA MET A 60 -0.22 -3.61 7.58
C MET A 60 -0.16 -3.83 9.09
N SER A 61 1.04 -3.89 9.65
CA SER A 61 1.23 -4.03 11.11
C SER A 61 1.12 -2.69 11.82
N VAL A 62 1.42 -1.60 11.15
CA VAL A 62 1.37 -0.24 11.72
C VAL A 62 -0.04 0.32 11.71
N PHE A 63 -0.76 0.17 10.59
CA PHE A 63 -2.15 0.58 10.51
C PHE A 63 -3.02 -0.38 11.32
N ASN A 64 -4.11 0.15 11.86
CA ASN A 64 -4.99 -0.61 12.75
C ASN A 64 -6.39 -0.79 12.14
N ASP A 65 -7.33 -1.30 12.93
CA ASP A 65 -8.69 -1.58 12.48
C ASP A 65 -9.48 -0.33 12.06
N SER A 66 -8.99 0.87 12.39
CA SER A 66 -9.62 2.11 11.94
C SER A 66 -9.28 2.42 10.48
N PHE A 67 -8.33 1.73 9.87
CA PHE A 67 -7.97 1.92 8.47
C PHE A 67 -9.16 1.65 7.56
N ARG A 68 -9.45 2.60 6.68
CA ARG A 68 -10.54 2.45 5.71
C ARG A 68 -10.25 3.25 4.46
N TYR A 69 -10.62 2.70 3.32
CA TYR A 69 -10.63 3.45 2.08
C TYR A 69 -11.92 4.26 1.99
N VAL A 70 -11.79 5.53 1.65
CA VAL A 70 -12.93 6.47 1.59
C VAL A 70 -13.23 6.92 0.16
N LYS A 71 -12.31 6.69 -0.77
CA LYS A 71 -12.51 7.04 -2.17
C LYS A 71 -11.62 6.17 -3.04
N GLU A 72 -12.16 5.73 -4.18
CA GLU A 72 -11.39 4.98 -5.17
C GLU A 72 -11.66 5.52 -6.55
N VAL A 73 -10.58 5.74 -7.30
CA VAL A 73 -10.67 6.12 -8.70
C VAL A 73 -9.82 5.12 -9.48
N VAL A 74 -10.46 4.42 -10.43
CA VAL A 74 -9.79 3.40 -11.23
C VAL A 74 -9.79 3.85 -12.68
N ALA A 75 -8.61 4.00 -13.24
CA ALA A 75 -8.40 4.33 -14.65
C ALA A 75 -7.20 3.51 -15.12
N ALA A 76 -7.47 2.28 -15.57
CA ALA A 76 -6.41 1.34 -15.91
C ALA A 76 -5.38 1.98 -16.84
N PRO A 77 -4.07 1.75 -16.60
CA PRO A 77 -3.48 0.80 -15.66
C PRO A 77 -3.29 1.35 -14.25
N HIS A 78 -3.97 2.43 -13.87
CA HIS A 78 -3.78 3.12 -12.60
C HIS A 78 -5.01 3.03 -11.72
N ALA A 79 -4.80 3.07 -10.40
CA ALA A 79 -5.86 3.22 -9.41
C ALA A 79 -5.37 4.14 -8.30
N VAL A 80 -6.26 4.99 -7.79
CA VAL A 80 -5.97 5.87 -6.67
C VAL A 80 -6.98 5.55 -5.57
N LEU A 81 -6.47 5.11 -4.41
CA LEU A 81 -7.28 4.69 -3.27
C LEU A 81 -6.96 5.61 -2.10
N GLU A 82 -7.89 6.47 -1.75
CA GLU A 82 -7.73 7.35 -0.60
C GLU A 82 -8.12 6.64 0.68
N PHE A 83 -7.27 6.73 1.71
CA PHE A 83 -7.54 6.10 3.01
C PHE A 83 -7.47 7.07 4.16
N VAL A 84 -8.08 6.68 5.27
CA VAL A 84 -8.01 7.37 6.55
C VAL A 84 -7.77 6.33 7.63
N CYS A 85 -6.93 6.68 8.61
CA CYS A 85 -6.65 5.81 9.75
C CYS A 85 -6.32 6.67 10.96
N ASP A 86 -6.81 6.28 12.12
CA ASP A 86 -6.52 6.98 13.38
C ASP A 86 -5.52 6.15 14.19
N ILE A 87 -4.35 6.72 14.45
CA ILE A 87 -3.28 6.04 15.21
C ILE A 87 -2.80 6.98 16.29
N ASP A 88 -2.84 6.55 17.55
CA ASP A 88 -2.35 7.31 18.69
C ASP A 88 -2.94 8.72 18.75
N GLY A 89 -4.24 8.86 18.43
CA GLY A 89 -4.93 10.13 18.45
C GLY A 89 -4.66 11.04 17.26
N ILE A 90 -3.91 10.57 16.27
CA ILE A 90 -3.60 11.34 15.06
C ILE A 90 -4.37 10.73 13.89
N THR A 91 -5.17 11.57 13.21
CA THR A 91 -5.84 11.14 12.00
C THR A 91 -4.88 11.26 10.83
N ILE A 92 -4.62 10.12 10.20
CA ILE A 92 -3.74 10.02 9.04
C ILE A 92 -4.60 9.86 7.81
N ASN A 93 -4.36 10.71 6.81
CA ASN A 93 -5.06 10.65 5.54
C ASN A 93 -4.02 10.49 4.43
N GLY A 94 -4.26 9.55 3.54
CA GLY A 94 -3.30 9.30 2.47
C GLY A 94 -3.93 8.73 1.22
N VAL A 95 -3.09 8.49 0.24
CA VAL A 95 -3.50 7.83 -1.00
C VAL A 95 -2.49 6.75 -1.35
N ASP A 96 -3.00 5.63 -1.83
CA ASP A 96 -2.23 4.59 -2.49
C ASP A 96 -2.45 4.78 -3.99
N ILE A 97 -1.37 5.00 -4.72
CA ILE A 97 -1.41 5.09 -6.18
C ILE A 97 -0.78 3.83 -6.73
N ILE A 98 -1.61 3.00 -7.36
CA ILE A 98 -1.23 1.66 -7.82
C ILE A 98 -1.20 1.64 -9.34
N THR A 99 -0.13 1.09 -9.91
CA THR A 99 -0.02 0.89 -11.35
C THR A 99 0.21 -0.60 -11.61
N VAL A 100 -0.51 -1.16 -12.59
CA VAL A 100 -0.39 -2.57 -12.95
C VAL A 100 0.25 -2.74 -14.33
N ASN A 101 0.90 -3.88 -14.54
CA ASN A 101 1.48 -4.23 -15.84
C ASN A 101 0.44 -4.97 -16.70
N PRO A 102 0.77 -5.29 -17.99
CA PRO A 102 -0.18 -6.00 -18.86
C PRO A 102 -0.61 -7.37 -18.33
N GLU A 103 0.16 -7.99 -17.47
CA GLU A 103 -0.20 -9.27 -16.84
C GLU A 103 -1.13 -9.09 -15.63
N GLY A 104 -1.46 -7.85 -15.27
CA GLY A 104 -2.35 -7.57 -14.15
C GLY A 104 -1.68 -7.59 -12.78
N LEU A 105 -0.34 -7.55 -12.74
CA LEU A 105 0.40 -7.50 -11.49
C LEU A 105 0.78 -6.05 -11.17
N ILE A 106 0.90 -5.74 -9.86
CA ILE A 106 1.28 -4.41 -9.41
C ILE A 106 2.77 -4.19 -9.70
N ILE A 107 3.08 -3.15 -10.49
CA ILE A 107 4.47 -2.77 -10.81
C ILE A 107 4.90 -1.52 -10.05
N GLU A 108 3.95 -0.75 -9.53
CA GLU A 108 4.27 0.45 -8.75
C GLU A 108 3.22 0.64 -7.67
N PHE A 109 3.68 0.90 -6.46
CA PHE A 109 2.82 1.18 -5.32
C PHE A 109 3.39 2.42 -4.63
N LYS A 110 2.71 3.56 -4.78
CA LYS A 110 3.17 4.83 -4.24
C LYS A 110 2.20 5.30 -3.16
N VAL A 111 2.74 5.71 -2.02
CA VAL A 111 1.94 6.18 -0.89
C VAL A 111 2.29 7.63 -0.59
N MET A 112 1.27 8.48 -0.48
CA MET A 112 1.41 9.86 -0.02
C MET A 112 0.52 10.06 1.19
N VAL A 113 0.99 10.82 2.17
CA VAL A 113 0.32 10.95 3.47
C VAL A 113 0.36 12.39 3.96
N ARG A 114 -0.71 12.79 4.63
CA ARG A 114 -0.84 14.05 5.35
C ARG A 114 -1.44 13.79 6.73
N PRO A 115 -1.35 14.69 7.73
CA PRO A 115 -0.50 15.89 7.79
C PRO A 115 0.93 15.55 8.23
N LEU A 116 1.78 16.54 8.44
CA LEU A 116 3.17 16.31 8.81
C LEU A 116 3.32 15.44 10.06
N LYS A 117 2.51 15.67 11.10
CA LYS A 117 2.59 14.83 12.30
C LYS A 117 2.20 13.38 12.04
N GLY A 118 1.33 13.14 11.06
CA GLY A 118 1.00 11.79 10.61
C GLY A 118 2.19 11.14 9.90
N VAL A 119 2.89 11.90 9.06
CA VAL A 119 4.10 11.43 8.39
C VAL A 119 5.16 11.08 9.42
N ASN A 120 5.38 11.93 10.41
CA ASN A 120 6.37 11.69 11.46
C ASN A 120 6.02 10.46 12.29
N LEU A 121 4.74 10.27 12.62
CA LEU A 121 4.28 9.10 13.35
C LEU A 121 4.53 7.81 12.55
N LEU A 122 4.17 7.83 11.27
CA LEU A 122 4.40 6.67 10.40
C LEU A 122 5.88 6.37 10.26
N HIS A 123 6.72 7.40 10.14
CA HIS A 123 8.17 7.21 10.06
C HIS A 123 8.68 6.44 11.28
N ALA A 124 8.31 6.89 12.47
CA ALA A 124 8.76 6.25 13.71
C ALA A 124 8.26 4.80 13.83
N LYS A 125 6.97 4.58 13.54
CA LYS A 125 6.37 3.25 13.66
C LYS A 125 6.89 2.29 12.59
N MET A 126 7.06 2.77 11.35
CA MET A 126 7.59 1.95 10.27
C MET A 126 9.06 1.58 10.52
N ALA A 127 9.86 2.53 11.01
CA ALA A 127 11.26 2.25 11.34
C ALA A 127 11.35 1.13 12.37
N ALA A 128 10.54 1.20 13.44
CA ALA A 128 10.52 0.19 14.46
C ALA A 128 10.04 -1.17 13.93
N MET A 129 9.02 -1.16 13.07
CA MET A 129 8.46 -2.39 12.51
C MET A 129 9.43 -3.05 11.54
N LEU A 130 10.07 -2.29 10.67
CA LEU A 130 11.05 -2.82 9.71
C LEU A 130 12.27 -3.40 10.42
N GLU A 131 12.69 -2.79 11.52
CA GLU A 131 13.77 -3.31 12.34
C GLU A 131 13.40 -4.68 12.90
N THR A 132 12.16 -4.84 13.39
CA THR A 132 11.64 -6.10 13.88
C THR A 132 11.60 -7.17 12.79
N LEU A 133 11.09 -6.81 11.61
CA LEU A 133 10.93 -7.75 10.49
C LEU A 133 12.28 -8.16 9.88
N SER A 134 13.30 -7.31 10.01
CA SER A 134 14.62 -7.55 9.44
C SER A 134 15.57 -8.27 10.39
N ALA A 135 15.16 -8.41 11.64
CA ALA A 135 16.01 -8.99 12.67
C ALA A 135 16.19 -10.49 12.53
#